data_462a94f2a40f9b761117fa7f6a4d3a27
#
_entry.id   462a94f2a40f9b761117fa7f6a4d3a27
#
_cell.length_a   1.000
_cell.length_b   1.000
_cell.length_c   1.000
_cell.angle_alpha   90.00
_cell.angle_beta   90.00
_cell.angle_gamma   90.00
#
_symmetry.space_group_name_H-M   'P 1'
#
loop_
_entity.id
_entity.type
_entity.pdbx_description
1 polymer ?
#
loop_
_entity_poly.entity_id
_entity_poly.type
_entity_poly.pdbx_seq_one_letter_code
_entity_poly.pdbx_strand_id
1 'polypeptide(L)'
;ILYILTMLVVFSPFDSVKAACSGSDCCTITSGVVTAPDNDACMIQPSTYGITLYDKYLCTATITAPTTSANADLSNCVRTFQSTAGSVVRIESTSDQATFSDGTFTRPPPGVYTHGVMVFKNVFLVKLDLEFNTSVSGNKSGTGVYCHTVEDTRYEDDGQAVICSGTDGTAAGELGAGLASFE
;
A
#
# COMPACT_ATOMS: atom_id res chain seq x y z
N ILE A 1 -29.50 -13.45 -38.37
CA ILE A 1 -28.03 -13.62 -38.44
C ILE A 1 -27.47 -12.92 -37.20
N LEU A 2 -27.02 -13.72 -36.22
CA LEU A 2 -26.50 -13.23 -34.95
C LEU A 2 -24.97 -13.06 -35.07
N TYR A 3 -24.50 -11.81 -35.09
CA TYR A 3 -23.07 -11.53 -35.03
C TYR A 3 -22.61 -11.58 -33.59
N ILE A 4 -21.89 -12.65 -33.20
CA ILE A 4 -21.16 -12.72 -31.94
C ILE A 4 -19.83 -11.99 -32.18
N LEU A 5 -19.74 -10.75 -31.69
CA LEU A 5 -18.48 -10.01 -31.63
C LEU A 5 -17.66 -10.55 -30.47
N THR A 6 -16.77 -11.48 -30.74
CA THR A 6 -15.77 -11.96 -29.76
C THR A 6 -14.77 -10.85 -29.54
N MET A 7 -14.94 -10.10 -28.45
CA MET A 7 -13.96 -9.14 -27.97
C MET A 7 -12.79 -9.92 -27.39
N LEU A 8 -11.71 -10.07 -28.16
CA LEU A 8 -10.45 -10.63 -27.72
C LEU A 8 -9.81 -9.63 -26.74
N VAL A 9 -10.05 -9.80 -25.45
CA VAL A 9 -9.32 -9.06 -24.43
C VAL A 9 -7.92 -9.66 -24.40
N VAL A 10 -6.98 -9.01 -25.04
CA VAL A 10 -5.56 -9.31 -24.92
C VAL A 10 -5.15 -8.88 -23.53
N PHE A 11 -5.14 -9.81 -22.58
CA PHE A 11 -4.42 -9.63 -21.34
C PHE A 11 -2.93 -9.63 -21.68
N SER A 12 -2.35 -8.45 -21.81
CA SER A 12 -0.91 -8.33 -21.67
C SER A 12 -0.58 -8.88 -20.28
N PRO A 13 0.39 -9.80 -20.13
CA PRO A 13 0.89 -10.13 -18.82
C PRO A 13 1.32 -8.79 -18.21
N PHE A 14 0.63 -8.37 -17.17
CA PHE A 14 1.14 -7.30 -16.34
C PHE A 14 2.44 -7.86 -15.78
N ASP A 15 3.55 -7.45 -16.36
CA ASP A 15 4.82 -7.53 -15.64
C ASP A 15 4.51 -6.92 -14.28
N SER A 16 4.63 -7.73 -13.25
CA SER A 16 4.45 -7.29 -11.87
C SER A 16 5.25 -6.01 -11.75
N VAL A 17 4.56 -4.88 -11.62
CA VAL A 17 5.17 -3.60 -11.29
C VAL A 17 5.65 -3.79 -9.85
N LYS A 18 6.76 -4.51 -9.71
CA LYS A 18 7.60 -4.35 -8.55
C LYS A 18 8.01 -2.89 -8.62
N ALA A 19 7.51 -2.09 -7.69
CA ALA A 19 8.11 -0.81 -7.40
C ALA A 19 9.52 -1.12 -6.86
N ALA A 20 10.36 -1.66 -7.72
CA ALA A 20 11.72 -1.95 -7.41
C ALA A 20 12.38 -0.60 -7.20
N CYS A 21 12.84 -0.37 -5.99
CA CYS A 21 13.82 0.66 -5.77
C CYS A 21 14.88 0.51 -6.87
N SER A 22 15.19 1.58 -7.57
CA SER A 22 16.21 1.60 -8.63
C SER A 22 17.19 2.73 -8.36
N GLY A 23 18.49 2.41 -8.42
CA GLY A 23 19.56 3.39 -8.22
C GLY A 23 20.48 3.04 -7.05
N SER A 24 21.46 3.93 -6.80
CA SER A 24 22.48 3.77 -5.77
C SER A 24 21.94 3.80 -4.33
N ASP A 25 20.72 4.34 -4.16
CA ASP A 25 20.11 4.52 -2.82
C ASP A 25 19.31 3.30 -2.36
N CYS A 26 19.28 2.25 -3.18
CA CYS A 26 18.57 1.01 -2.86
C CYS A 26 19.44 0.06 -2.05
N CYS A 27 18.83 -0.62 -1.08
CA CYS A 27 19.51 -1.70 -0.38
C CYS A 27 19.83 -2.84 -1.35
N THR A 28 21.03 -3.38 -1.28
CA THR A 28 21.37 -4.59 -2.00
C THR A 28 20.76 -5.79 -1.28
N ILE A 29 19.95 -6.57 -2.01
CA ILE A 29 19.33 -7.78 -1.46
C ILE A 29 19.83 -8.99 -2.24
N THR A 30 20.44 -9.95 -1.56
CA THR A 30 20.90 -11.22 -2.15
C THR A 30 20.25 -12.38 -1.41
N SER A 31 19.48 -13.21 -2.12
CA SER A 31 18.76 -14.36 -1.54
C SER A 31 17.87 -14.00 -0.34
N GLY A 32 17.26 -12.82 -0.33
CA GLY A 32 16.41 -12.34 0.76
C GLY A 32 17.13 -11.60 1.88
N VAL A 33 18.45 -11.64 1.90
CA VAL A 33 19.30 -11.00 2.92
C VAL A 33 19.73 -9.62 2.44
N VAL A 34 19.53 -8.61 3.27
CA VAL A 34 19.88 -7.22 3.01
C VAL A 34 21.34 -6.98 3.38
N THR A 35 22.12 -6.44 2.46
CA THR A 35 23.44 -5.93 2.79
C THR A 35 23.31 -4.56 3.43
N ALA A 36 23.68 -4.45 4.70
CA ALA A 36 23.69 -3.18 5.40
C ALA A 36 24.72 -2.24 4.77
N PRO A 37 24.35 -1.01 4.41
CA PRO A 37 25.33 -0.02 3.94
C PRO A 37 26.22 0.43 5.11
N ASP A 38 27.49 0.72 4.79
CA ASP A 38 28.48 1.04 5.82
C ASP A 38 28.19 2.31 6.60
N ASN A 39 27.51 3.28 6.01
CA ASN A 39 27.22 4.57 6.68
C ASN A 39 25.95 5.27 6.18
N ASP A 40 25.19 4.72 5.24
CA ASP A 40 24.08 5.39 4.62
C ASP A 40 22.78 4.60 4.80
N ALA A 41 21.68 5.33 4.96
CA ALA A 41 20.35 4.75 4.86
C ALA A 41 20.12 4.27 3.43
N CYS A 42 19.55 3.09 3.28
CA CYS A 42 19.12 2.60 1.97
C CYS A 42 17.61 2.40 1.94
N MET A 43 17.02 2.56 0.76
CA MET A 43 15.60 2.33 0.55
C MET A 43 15.32 0.84 0.36
N ILE A 44 14.30 0.35 1.03
CA ILE A 44 13.84 -1.04 0.92
C ILE A 44 12.32 -1.08 0.68
N GLN A 45 11.89 -2.07 -0.09
CA GLN A 45 10.48 -2.28 -0.32
C GLN A 45 9.85 -3.04 0.87
N PRO A 46 8.76 -2.53 1.46
CA PRO A 46 8.00 -3.27 2.47
C PRO A 46 7.46 -4.59 1.93
N SER A 47 7.32 -5.57 2.81
CA SER A 47 6.70 -6.87 2.49
C SER A 47 5.19 -6.74 2.26
N THR A 48 4.56 -5.77 2.92
CA THR A 48 3.13 -5.49 2.77
C THR A 48 2.88 -3.99 2.77
N TYR A 49 2.02 -3.56 1.85
CA TYR A 49 1.39 -2.24 1.86
C TYR A 49 -0.08 -2.39 2.16
N GLY A 50 -0.63 -1.48 2.94
CA GLY A 50 -2.05 -1.43 3.22
C GLY A 50 -2.61 -0.02 3.16
N ILE A 51 -3.88 0.08 2.79
CA ILE A 51 -4.67 1.30 2.86
C ILE A 51 -6.02 0.98 3.47
N THR A 52 -6.62 1.93 4.18
CA THR A 52 -8.00 1.80 4.65
C THR A 52 -8.92 2.52 3.68
N LEU A 53 -9.71 1.75 2.92
CA LEU A 53 -10.63 2.26 1.91
C LEU A 53 -12.04 2.38 2.49
N TYR A 54 -12.66 3.56 2.30
CA TYR A 54 -14.05 3.82 2.71
C TYR A 54 -15.01 3.72 1.54
N ASP A 55 -14.72 4.39 0.42
CA ASP A 55 -15.59 4.42 -0.73
C ASP A 55 -14.81 4.29 -2.04
N LYS A 56 -15.47 3.71 -3.04
CA LYS A 56 -15.03 3.74 -4.43
C LYS A 56 -16.19 4.16 -5.32
N TYR A 57 -15.90 5.07 -6.24
CA TYR A 57 -16.85 5.57 -7.22
C TYR A 57 -16.33 5.36 -8.64
N LEU A 58 -17.27 5.19 -9.56
CA LEU A 58 -17.05 5.28 -11.00
C LEU A 58 -17.80 6.50 -11.52
N CYS A 59 -17.14 7.36 -12.28
CA CYS A 59 -17.66 8.63 -12.74
C CYS A 59 -17.72 8.70 -14.26
N THR A 60 -18.77 9.30 -14.80
CA THR A 60 -19.00 9.47 -16.22
C THR A 60 -18.31 10.72 -16.80
N ALA A 61 -17.85 11.61 -15.93
CA ALA A 61 -17.13 12.84 -16.29
C ALA A 61 -16.00 13.13 -15.30
N THR A 62 -15.12 14.04 -15.66
CA THR A 62 -14.07 14.57 -14.76
C THR A 62 -14.71 15.19 -13.52
N ILE A 63 -14.14 14.90 -12.36
CA ILE A 63 -14.57 15.46 -11.08
C ILE A 63 -13.77 16.72 -10.75
N THR A 64 -14.40 17.62 -9.99
CA THR A 64 -13.68 18.71 -9.34
C THR A 64 -12.97 18.17 -8.11
N ALA A 65 -11.67 18.35 -8.04
CA ALA A 65 -10.88 17.94 -6.89
C ALA A 65 -11.34 18.64 -5.60
N PRO A 66 -11.27 17.98 -4.43
CA PRO A 66 -11.58 18.64 -3.16
C PRO A 66 -10.58 19.77 -2.89
N THR A 67 -11.01 20.74 -2.13
CA THR A 67 -10.20 21.83 -1.60
C THR A 67 -10.28 21.82 -0.07
N THR A 68 -9.52 22.69 0.60
CA THR A 68 -9.64 22.87 2.07
C THR A 68 -11.02 23.33 2.53
N SER A 69 -11.83 23.91 1.62
CA SER A 69 -13.16 24.47 1.91
C SER A 69 -14.33 23.74 1.24
N ALA A 70 -14.05 22.80 0.35
CA ALA A 70 -15.09 22.09 -0.41
C ALA A 70 -14.74 20.62 -0.66
N ASN A 71 -15.71 19.73 -0.48
CA ASN A 71 -15.58 18.34 -0.86
C ASN A 71 -15.55 18.18 -2.39
N ALA A 72 -15.04 17.04 -2.87
CA ALA A 72 -15.14 16.68 -4.28
C ALA A 72 -16.59 16.63 -4.74
N ASP A 73 -16.87 17.14 -5.94
CA ASP A 73 -18.19 16.99 -6.56
C ASP A 73 -18.31 15.59 -7.19
N LEU A 74 -19.12 14.75 -6.57
CA LEU A 74 -19.39 13.37 -7.00
C LEU A 74 -20.77 13.22 -7.68
N SER A 75 -21.41 14.31 -8.11
CA SER A 75 -22.75 14.29 -8.73
C SER A 75 -22.84 13.42 -10.00
N ASN A 76 -21.74 13.28 -10.73
CA ASN A 76 -21.61 12.45 -11.94
C ASN A 76 -21.05 11.05 -11.64
N CYS A 77 -21.06 10.61 -10.38
CA CYS A 77 -20.46 9.38 -9.95
C CYS A 77 -21.48 8.42 -9.36
N VAL A 78 -21.23 7.13 -9.53
CA VAL A 78 -21.98 6.07 -8.83
C VAL A 78 -21.03 5.36 -7.87
N ARG A 79 -21.47 5.16 -6.63
CA ARG A 79 -20.70 4.43 -5.63
C ARG A 79 -20.75 2.94 -5.91
N THR A 80 -19.58 2.32 -6.05
CA THR A 80 -19.43 0.89 -6.35
C THR A 80 -18.87 0.08 -5.19
N PHE A 81 -18.34 0.76 -4.18
CA PHE A 81 -17.90 0.14 -2.92
C PHE A 81 -18.15 1.10 -1.75
N GLN A 82 -18.49 0.54 -0.60
CA GLN A 82 -18.63 1.26 0.66
C GLN A 82 -18.23 0.39 1.83
N SER A 83 -17.45 0.96 2.76
CA SER A 83 -17.22 0.45 4.11
C SER A 83 -17.28 1.61 5.11
N THR A 84 -18.23 1.58 6.04
CA THR A 84 -18.41 2.65 7.03
C THR A 84 -17.26 2.66 8.05
N ALA A 85 -16.78 1.50 8.44
CA ALA A 85 -15.65 1.35 9.36
C ALA A 85 -14.29 1.53 8.68
N GLY A 86 -14.27 1.46 7.35
CA GLY A 86 -13.07 1.36 6.54
C GLY A 86 -12.64 -0.09 6.32
N SER A 87 -12.46 -0.48 5.07
CA SER A 87 -11.93 -1.79 4.70
C SER A 87 -10.42 -1.69 4.51
N VAL A 88 -9.67 -2.45 5.28
CA VAL A 88 -8.22 -2.53 5.07
C VAL A 88 -7.94 -3.37 3.85
N VAL A 89 -7.35 -2.74 2.85
CA VAL A 89 -6.90 -3.38 1.61
C VAL A 89 -5.40 -3.57 1.72
N ARG A 90 -4.93 -4.81 1.63
CA ARG A 90 -3.51 -5.16 1.69
C ARG A 90 -3.03 -5.67 0.34
N ILE A 91 -1.83 -5.24 -0.02
CA ILE A 91 -1.08 -5.72 -1.18
C ILE A 91 0.22 -6.28 -0.64
N GLU A 92 0.39 -7.58 -0.77
CA GLU A 92 1.62 -8.26 -0.37
C GLU A 92 2.60 -8.29 -1.54
N SER A 93 3.89 -8.18 -1.26
CA SER A 93 4.95 -8.21 -2.29
C SER A 93 4.99 -9.52 -3.08
N THR A 94 4.39 -10.58 -2.54
CA THR A 94 4.32 -11.93 -3.13
C THR A 94 2.98 -12.25 -3.78
N SER A 95 2.00 -11.35 -3.69
CA SER A 95 0.64 -11.56 -4.20
C SER A 95 0.22 -10.44 -5.14
N ASP A 96 -0.31 -10.81 -6.30
CA ASP A 96 -0.88 -9.86 -7.27
C ASP A 96 -2.33 -9.48 -6.91
N GLN A 97 -2.86 -9.97 -5.79
CA GLN A 97 -4.24 -9.75 -5.40
C GLN A 97 -4.34 -8.90 -4.14
N ALA A 98 -5.12 -7.85 -4.21
CA ALA A 98 -5.55 -7.09 -3.05
C ALA A 98 -6.71 -7.80 -2.34
N THR A 99 -6.60 -7.97 -1.03
CA THR A 99 -7.68 -8.51 -0.20
C THR A 99 -8.39 -7.38 0.54
N PHE A 100 -9.73 -7.49 0.63
CA PHE A 100 -10.56 -6.54 1.40
C PHE A 100 -10.97 -7.21 2.70
N SER A 101 -10.92 -6.47 3.81
CA SER A 101 -11.32 -7.00 5.12
C SER A 101 -12.84 -7.06 5.26
N ASP A 102 -13.55 -6.04 4.76
CA ASP A 102 -15.00 -5.91 4.78
C ASP A 102 -15.48 -4.91 3.74
N GLY A 103 -16.80 -4.70 3.65
CA GLY A 103 -17.42 -3.71 2.80
C GLY A 103 -18.46 -4.29 1.85
N THR A 104 -19.22 -3.42 1.22
CA THR A 104 -20.31 -3.76 0.31
C THR A 104 -19.96 -3.30 -1.10
N PHE A 105 -19.99 -4.23 -2.04
CA PHE A 105 -19.84 -3.94 -3.46
C PHE A 105 -21.22 -3.78 -4.10
N THR A 106 -21.38 -2.72 -4.87
CA THR A 106 -22.59 -2.43 -5.66
C THR A 106 -22.24 -2.40 -7.13
N ARG A 107 -22.94 -3.19 -7.93
CA ARG A 107 -22.76 -3.17 -9.39
C ARG A 107 -23.25 -1.83 -9.93
N PRO A 108 -22.43 -1.10 -10.70
CA PRO A 108 -22.87 0.14 -11.32
C PRO A 108 -23.91 -0.15 -12.43
N PRO A 109 -24.81 0.78 -12.71
CA PRO A 109 -25.67 0.71 -13.91
C PRO A 109 -24.85 0.54 -15.18
N PRO A 110 -25.39 -0.06 -16.24
CA PRO A 110 -24.73 -0.09 -17.54
C PRO A 110 -24.42 1.34 -18.01
N GLY A 111 -23.19 1.57 -18.47
CA GLY A 111 -22.74 2.90 -18.88
C GLY A 111 -21.26 2.94 -19.21
N VAL A 112 -20.78 4.09 -19.65
CA VAL A 112 -19.36 4.37 -19.89
C VAL A 112 -18.86 5.21 -18.72
N TYR A 113 -17.87 4.69 -18.00
CA TYR A 113 -17.22 5.36 -16.88
C TYR A 113 -15.76 5.66 -17.25
N THR A 114 -15.41 6.92 -17.21
CA THR A 114 -14.09 7.41 -17.65
C THR A 114 -13.15 7.72 -16.51
N HIS A 115 -13.67 7.83 -15.28
CA HIS A 115 -12.88 8.18 -14.11
C HIS A 115 -13.25 7.29 -12.93
N GLY A 116 -12.27 7.06 -12.04
CA GLY A 116 -12.46 6.40 -10.75
C GLY A 116 -12.05 7.33 -9.61
N VAL A 117 -12.81 7.29 -8.51
CA VAL A 117 -12.48 8.01 -7.27
C VAL A 117 -12.42 7.01 -6.13
N MET A 118 -11.43 7.16 -5.28
CA MET A 118 -11.28 6.38 -4.06
C MET A 118 -11.18 7.32 -2.86
N VAL A 119 -11.90 6.99 -1.80
CA VAL A 119 -11.83 7.68 -0.51
C VAL A 119 -11.17 6.74 0.48
N PHE A 120 -10.01 7.12 0.98
CA PHE A 120 -9.24 6.30 1.90
C PHE A 120 -8.74 7.14 3.09
N LYS A 121 -8.35 6.45 4.16
CA LYS A 121 -7.72 7.08 5.32
C LYS A 121 -6.37 7.67 4.91
N ASN A 122 -6.05 8.85 5.43
CA ASN A 122 -4.75 9.50 5.18
C ASN A 122 -3.60 8.82 5.95
N VAL A 123 -3.56 7.50 5.88
CA VAL A 123 -2.54 6.66 6.53
C VAL A 123 -2.30 5.45 5.66
N PHE A 124 -1.05 5.22 5.30
CA PHE A 124 -0.59 3.94 4.74
C PHE A 124 -0.17 3.01 5.85
N LEU A 125 -0.51 1.74 5.70
CA LEU A 125 0.02 0.67 6.54
C LEU A 125 1.21 0.05 5.81
N VAL A 126 2.31 -0.14 6.52
CA VAL A 126 3.51 -0.79 6.00
C VAL A 126 3.98 -1.87 6.95
N LYS A 127 4.47 -2.97 6.40
CA LYS A 127 5.06 -4.07 7.14
C LYS A 127 6.41 -4.41 6.53
N LEU A 128 7.40 -4.51 7.38
CA LEU A 128 8.76 -4.93 7.06
C LEU A 128 9.15 -6.12 7.91
N ASP A 129 9.79 -7.09 7.28
CA ASP A 129 10.41 -8.24 7.93
C ASP A 129 11.68 -8.53 7.14
N LEU A 130 12.84 -8.27 7.74
CA LEU A 130 14.11 -8.22 7.05
C LEU A 130 15.18 -9.00 7.78
N GLU A 131 15.99 -9.73 7.02
CA GLU A 131 17.24 -10.29 7.48
C GLU A 131 18.41 -9.49 6.91
N PHE A 132 19.33 -9.05 7.75
CA PHE A 132 20.55 -8.35 7.37
C PHE A 132 21.75 -9.28 7.43
N ASN A 133 22.76 -9.04 6.56
CA ASN A 133 24.01 -9.79 6.55
C ASN A 133 24.91 -9.49 7.75
N THR A 134 24.66 -8.38 8.44
CA THR A 134 25.36 -7.97 9.67
C THR A 134 24.37 -7.46 10.70
N SER A 135 24.80 -7.44 11.97
CA SER A 135 23.95 -6.92 13.05
C SER A 135 23.75 -5.41 12.90
N VAL A 136 22.49 -4.98 12.91
CA VAL A 136 22.06 -3.58 12.84
C VAL A 136 21.21 -3.23 14.06
N SER A 137 21.08 -1.93 14.35
CA SER A 137 20.23 -1.46 15.44
C SER A 137 18.85 -1.07 14.94
N GLY A 138 17.80 -1.54 15.59
CA GLY A 138 16.45 -1.08 15.37
C GLY A 138 16.25 0.33 15.88
N ASN A 139 15.49 1.16 15.16
CA ASN A 139 15.24 2.54 15.58
C ASN A 139 14.31 2.64 16.80
N LYS A 140 13.50 1.63 17.08
CA LYS A 140 12.71 1.54 18.32
C LYS A 140 13.50 0.86 19.43
N SER A 141 14.09 -0.29 19.17
CA SER A 141 14.91 -1.01 20.15
C SER A 141 15.62 -2.21 19.53
N GLY A 142 16.60 -2.72 20.27
CA GLY A 142 17.30 -3.97 19.98
C GLY A 142 18.37 -3.85 18.91
N THR A 143 19.16 -4.90 18.80
CA THR A 143 20.26 -5.02 17.85
C THR A 143 20.33 -6.47 17.39
N GLY A 144 20.51 -6.71 16.11
CA GLY A 144 20.58 -8.04 15.54
C GLY A 144 20.46 -8.04 14.03
N VAL A 145 20.41 -9.22 13.44
CA VAL A 145 20.30 -9.40 11.99
C VAL A 145 18.84 -9.48 11.52
N TYR A 146 17.89 -9.78 12.40
CA TYR A 146 16.47 -9.85 12.08
C TYR A 146 15.77 -8.59 12.57
N CYS A 147 15.22 -7.82 11.65
CA CYS A 147 14.56 -6.56 11.92
C CYS A 147 13.13 -6.59 11.38
N HIS A 148 12.17 -6.19 12.22
CA HIS A 148 10.76 -6.17 11.84
C HIS A 148 10.07 -4.91 12.35
N THR A 149 9.04 -4.47 11.64
CA THR A 149 8.16 -3.43 12.14
C THR A 149 7.30 -3.96 13.26
N VAL A 150 7.00 -3.11 14.24
CA VAL A 150 6.01 -3.40 15.29
C VAL A 150 4.76 -2.57 15.03
N GLU A 151 3.63 -3.07 15.49
CA GLU A 151 2.38 -2.32 15.43
C GLU A 151 2.54 -1.01 16.21
N ASP A 152 2.34 0.11 15.52
CA ASP A 152 2.27 1.43 16.12
C ASP A 152 1.05 2.17 15.57
N THR A 153 0.16 2.55 16.48
CA THR A 153 -1.05 3.31 16.17
C THR A 153 -0.84 4.81 16.23
N ARG A 154 0.35 5.24 16.63
CA ARG A 154 0.73 6.66 16.75
C ARG A 154 1.37 7.10 15.45
N TYR A 155 0.59 7.72 14.60
CA TYR A 155 0.99 8.18 13.27
C TYR A 155 1.87 9.44 13.27
N GLU A 156 2.14 10.02 14.44
CA GLU A 156 2.76 11.33 14.60
C GLU A 156 4.14 11.27 15.25
N ASP A 157 4.57 10.12 15.77
CA ASP A 157 5.85 9.99 16.46
C ASP A 157 6.94 9.50 15.52
N ASP A 158 7.94 10.30 15.33
CA ASP A 158 9.34 10.13 14.90
C ASP A 158 9.77 8.83 14.16
N GLY A 159 8.83 8.03 13.65
CA GLY A 159 9.10 6.84 12.82
C GLY A 159 9.81 5.69 13.55
N GLN A 160 9.81 5.65 14.88
CA GLN A 160 10.45 4.60 15.67
C GLN A 160 9.59 3.34 15.76
N ALA A 161 9.64 2.51 14.77
CA ALA A 161 8.78 1.33 14.68
C ALA A 161 9.50 0.03 14.30
N VAL A 162 10.83 0.02 14.27
CA VAL A 162 11.61 -1.17 13.92
C VAL A 162 12.35 -1.70 15.13
N ILE A 163 12.15 -2.98 15.40
CA ILE A 163 12.90 -3.74 16.42
C ILE A 163 13.81 -4.72 15.71
N CYS A 164 15.07 -4.82 16.17
CA CYS A 164 16.02 -5.81 15.68
C CYS A 164 16.42 -6.81 16.76
N SER A 165 16.67 -8.07 16.37
CA SER A 165 17.07 -9.16 17.28
C SER A 165 18.07 -10.11 16.61
N GLY A 166 18.76 -10.91 17.44
CA GLY A 166 19.67 -11.95 16.95
C GLY A 166 18.97 -13.23 16.51
N THR A 167 17.68 -13.35 16.71
CA THR A 167 16.88 -14.55 16.36
C THR A 167 15.67 -14.16 15.57
N ASP A 168 15.40 -14.91 14.50
CA ASP A 168 14.13 -14.84 13.78
C ASP A 168 13.03 -15.45 14.67
N GLY A 169 11.96 -14.75 14.89
CA GLY A 169 10.90 -15.31 15.75
C GLY A 169 9.77 -14.36 16.13
N THR A 170 9.83 -13.11 15.76
CA THR A 170 8.75 -12.16 16.05
C THR A 170 8.04 -11.79 14.75
N ALA A 171 6.73 -12.07 14.69
CA ALA A 171 5.94 -11.64 13.55
C ALA A 171 5.95 -10.11 13.42
N ALA A 172 6.25 -9.63 12.22
CA ALA A 172 6.21 -8.20 11.93
C ALA A 172 4.80 -7.64 12.13
N GLY A 173 4.69 -6.50 12.82
CA GLY A 173 3.46 -5.73 12.97
C GLY A 173 3.28 -4.71 11.84
N GLU A 174 2.08 -4.17 11.70
CA GLU A 174 1.81 -3.09 10.74
C GLU A 174 2.07 -1.72 11.38
N LEU A 175 2.87 -0.92 10.72
CA LEU A 175 3.12 0.48 11.06
C LEU A 175 2.22 1.37 10.21
N GLY A 176 1.56 2.34 10.84
CA GLY A 176 0.84 3.39 10.13
C GLY A 176 1.77 4.56 9.78
N ALA A 177 1.84 4.92 8.51
CA ALA A 177 2.55 6.11 8.03
C ALA A 177 1.52 7.14 7.53
N GLY A 178 1.42 8.28 8.20
CA GLY A 178 0.57 9.40 7.78
C GLY A 178 1.10 10.03 6.50
N LEU A 179 0.18 10.42 5.60
CA LEU A 179 0.52 11.30 4.49
C LEU A 179 0.61 12.74 5.01
N ALA A 180 1.72 13.42 4.73
CA ALA A 180 1.78 14.86 4.98
C ALA A 180 0.69 15.57 4.19
N SER A 181 -0.04 16.48 4.83
CA SER A 181 -0.90 17.42 4.12
C SER A 181 -0.01 18.39 3.37
N PHE A 182 -0.15 18.42 2.06
CA PHE A 182 0.43 19.51 1.26
C PHE A 182 -0.53 20.68 1.34
N GLU A 183 -0.12 21.75 2.03
CA GLU A 183 -0.78 23.05 2.00
C GLU A 183 -0.44 23.80 0.72
#